data_69e1f95b789f1ed782b77d0242427a00
#
_entry.id   69e1f95b789f1ed782b77d0242427a00
#
_cell.length_a   1.000
_cell.length_b   1.000
_cell.length_c   1.000
_cell.angle_alpha   90.00
_cell.angle_beta   90.00
_cell.angle_gamma   90.00
#
_symmetry.space_group_name_H-M   'P 1'
#
loop_
_entity.id
_entity.type
_entity.pdbx_description
1 polymer ?
#
loop_
_entity_poly.entity_id
_entity_poly.type
_entity_poly.pdbx_seq_one_letter_code
_entity_poly.pdbx_strand_id
1 'polypeptide(L)'
;GRRAVGMALNLTTWTNDIIICTNGRPPELDEPEYCEKLDALNIPVLTQPIAKVCREGSSIHCLMLADGMQLDTDKVFFTIGQYPADDLGVQLGCERDDEGHIIIDMHCHTSVINVFAAGDVTPGPQLAITAAADGATAALSMHKSLVPESRKLTPREPELTTTSR
;
A
#
# COMPACT_ATOMS: atom_id res chain seq x y z
N GLY A 1 5.56 5.30 14.16
CA GLY A 1 4.24 5.88 13.95
C GLY A 1 3.16 4.83 13.72
N ARG A 2 1.93 5.25 13.49
CA ARG A 2 0.71 4.42 13.38
C ARG A 2 0.85 3.19 12.49
N ARG A 3 1.49 3.30 11.32
CA ARG A 3 1.65 2.17 10.38
C ARG A 3 2.49 1.04 10.98
N ALA A 4 3.58 1.37 11.69
CA ALA A 4 4.43 0.37 12.33
C ALA A 4 3.72 -0.34 13.48
N VAL A 5 3.01 0.43 14.33
CA VAL A 5 2.21 -0.12 15.43
C VAL A 5 1.11 -1.04 14.88
N GLY A 6 0.34 -0.57 13.89
CA GLY A 6 -0.71 -1.37 13.26
C GLY A 6 -0.18 -2.68 12.66
N MET A 7 0.98 -2.64 11.98
CA MET A 7 1.62 -3.85 11.46
C MET A 7 2.05 -4.79 12.59
N ALA A 8 2.70 -4.29 13.62
CA ALA A 8 3.13 -5.09 14.78
C ALA A 8 1.93 -5.78 15.44
N LEU A 9 0.85 -5.04 15.70
CA LEU A 9 -0.38 -5.59 16.28
C LEU A 9 -1.00 -6.68 15.39
N ASN A 10 -1.02 -6.49 14.07
CA ASN A 10 -1.51 -7.51 13.15
C ASN A 10 -0.65 -8.78 13.19
N LEU A 11 0.68 -8.63 13.26
CA LEU A 11 1.61 -9.76 13.32
C LEU A 11 1.47 -10.61 14.59
N THR A 12 0.91 -10.09 15.68
CA THR A 12 0.65 -10.86 16.91
C THR A 12 -0.30 -12.05 16.69
N THR A 13 -1.02 -12.06 15.56
CA THR A 13 -1.86 -13.21 15.16
C THR A 13 -1.02 -14.45 14.86
N TRP A 14 0.25 -14.28 14.50
CA TRP A 14 1.14 -15.39 14.09
C TRP A 14 2.34 -15.59 15.01
N THR A 15 2.78 -14.56 15.74
CA THR A 15 3.94 -14.63 16.63
C THR A 15 3.83 -13.62 17.77
N ASN A 16 4.45 -13.95 18.92
CA ASN A 16 4.61 -13.02 20.03
C ASN A 16 6.04 -12.45 20.09
N ASP A 17 6.91 -12.87 19.21
CA ASP A 17 8.30 -12.40 19.15
C ASP A 17 8.42 -11.30 18.09
N ILE A 18 8.08 -10.09 18.53
CA ILE A 18 8.00 -8.91 17.66
C ILE A 18 8.79 -7.77 18.32
N ILE A 19 9.62 -7.10 17.52
CA ILE A 19 10.37 -5.91 17.92
C ILE A 19 10.13 -4.82 16.86
N ILE A 20 9.82 -3.60 17.29
CA ILE A 20 9.77 -2.44 16.38
C ILE A 20 11.12 -1.74 16.42
N CYS A 21 11.77 -1.56 15.26
CA CYS A 21 12.99 -0.79 15.11
C CYS A 21 12.72 0.47 14.31
N THR A 22 13.04 1.64 14.86
CA THR A 22 12.81 2.94 14.19
C THR A 22 13.99 3.41 13.35
N ASN A 23 15.11 2.68 13.40
CA ASN A 23 16.33 2.97 12.65
C ASN A 23 16.84 4.42 12.84
N GLY A 24 16.96 4.84 14.09
CA GLY A 24 17.47 6.16 14.46
C GLY A 24 16.45 7.29 14.39
N ARG A 25 15.20 7.01 14.00
CA ARG A 25 14.13 8.02 13.97
C ARG A 25 13.40 8.06 15.31
N PRO A 26 12.80 9.22 15.67
CA PRO A 26 11.85 9.26 16.78
C PRO A 26 10.73 8.24 16.56
N PRO A 27 10.24 7.56 17.60
CA PRO A 27 9.26 6.49 17.45
C PRO A 27 7.87 6.97 17.00
N GLU A 28 7.58 8.29 17.05
CA GLU A 28 6.29 8.88 16.67
C GLU A 28 5.10 8.14 17.33
N LEU A 29 5.22 7.89 18.64
CA LEU A 29 4.19 7.24 19.45
C LEU A 29 3.37 8.32 20.17
N ASP A 30 2.82 9.27 19.41
CA ASP A 30 2.16 10.46 19.92
C ASP A 30 0.80 10.16 20.56
N GLU A 31 0.22 9.00 20.30
CA GLU A 31 -1.04 8.57 20.86
C GLU A 31 -0.79 7.61 22.04
N PRO A 32 -1.32 7.91 23.26
CA PRO A 32 -1.18 7.03 24.44
C PRO A 32 -1.60 5.58 24.16
N GLU A 33 -2.63 5.39 23.33
CA GLU A 33 -3.13 4.09 22.92
C GLU A 33 -2.04 3.19 22.30
N TYR A 34 -1.07 3.76 21.58
CA TYR A 34 0.00 2.98 20.97
C TYR A 34 0.93 2.38 22.03
N CYS A 35 1.34 3.20 23.01
CA CYS A 35 2.18 2.72 24.10
C CYS A 35 1.44 1.66 24.93
N GLU A 36 0.20 1.89 25.30
CA GLU A 36 -0.61 0.95 26.09
C GLU A 36 -0.73 -0.42 25.39
N LYS A 37 -0.99 -0.45 24.08
CA LYS A 37 -1.12 -1.69 23.33
C LYS A 37 0.22 -2.42 23.16
N LEU A 38 1.30 -1.68 22.91
CA LEU A 38 2.62 -2.28 22.78
C LEU A 38 3.11 -2.86 24.11
N ASP A 39 2.90 -2.13 25.20
CA ASP A 39 3.27 -2.57 26.57
C ASP A 39 2.46 -3.80 26.98
N ALA A 40 1.15 -3.81 26.74
CA ALA A 40 0.27 -4.95 27.05
C ALA A 40 0.68 -6.24 26.33
N LEU A 41 1.32 -6.12 25.17
CA LEU A 41 1.78 -7.26 24.36
C LEU A 41 3.29 -7.50 24.48
N ASN A 42 3.99 -6.74 25.34
CA ASN A 42 5.44 -6.79 25.52
C ASN A 42 6.20 -6.60 24.18
N ILE A 43 5.75 -5.70 23.32
CA ILE A 43 6.42 -5.39 22.05
C ILE A 43 7.39 -4.21 22.27
N PRO A 44 8.71 -4.45 22.33
CA PRO A 44 9.68 -3.39 22.54
C PRO A 44 9.85 -2.53 21.30
N VAL A 45 10.15 -1.24 21.53
CA VAL A 45 10.49 -0.26 20.49
C VAL A 45 11.95 0.16 20.67
N LEU A 46 12.78 -0.18 19.70
CA LEU A 46 14.20 0.16 19.68
C LEU A 46 14.44 1.32 18.71
N THR A 47 15.13 2.34 19.20
CA THR A 47 15.39 3.57 18.44
C THR A 47 16.77 3.62 17.82
N GLN A 48 17.67 2.70 18.16
CA GLN A 48 19.03 2.65 17.64
C GLN A 48 19.03 2.43 16.12
N PRO A 49 19.97 3.08 15.39
CA PRO A 49 20.13 2.82 13.97
C PRO A 49 20.52 1.36 13.69
N ILE A 50 20.03 0.81 12.62
CA ILE A 50 20.42 -0.51 12.12
C ILE A 50 21.74 -0.34 11.34
N ALA A 51 22.83 -0.90 11.86
CA ALA A 51 24.14 -0.81 11.23
C ALA A 51 24.33 -1.86 10.13
N LYS A 52 23.77 -3.07 10.33
CA LYS A 52 23.99 -4.19 9.41
C LYS A 52 22.84 -5.21 9.50
N VAL A 53 22.51 -5.80 8.35
CA VAL A 53 21.68 -7.01 8.25
C VAL A 53 22.61 -8.21 8.04
N CYS A 54 22.57 -9.18 8.95
CA CYS A 54 23.35 -10.42 8.85
C CYS A 54 22.53 -11.45 8.09
N ARG A 55 23.10 -12.00 7.02
CA ARG A 55 22.44 -12.98 6.17
C ARG A 55 23.39 -14.10 5.75
N GLU A 56 22.81 -15.26 5.49
CA GLU A 56 23.47 -16.35 4.81
C GLU A 56 22.63 -16.73 3.58
N GLY A 57 23.24 -16.58 2.40
CA GLY A 57 22.50 -16.70 1.15
C GLY A 57 21.33 -15.69 1.07
N SER A 58 20.10 -16.19 0.96
CA SER A 58 18.87 -15.41 0.93
C SER A 58 18.18 -15.24 2.29
N SER A 59 18.69 -15.91 3.35
CA SER A 59 18.07 -15.90 4.68
C SER A 59 18.68 -14.83 5.58
N ILE A 60 17.85 -14.10 6.31
CA ILE A 60 18.27 -13.18 7.37
C ILE A 60 18.43 -13.99 8.65
N HIS A 61 19.47 -13.71 9.43
CA HIS A 61 19.70 -14.33 10.74
C HIS A 61 19.71 -13.33 11.88
N CYS A 62 20.18 -12.10 11.63
CA CYS A 62 20.15 -11.07 12.64
C CYS A 62 20.18 -9.65 12.04
N LEU A 63 19.85 -8.69 12.90
CA LEU A 63 20.15 -7.27 12.71
C LEU A 63 21.21 -6.86 13.74
N MET A 64 22.24 -6.14 13.31
CA MET A 64 23.21 -5.47 14.19
C MET A 64 22.82 -4.00 14.31
N LEU A 65 22.60 -3.54 15.52
CA LEU A 65 22.36 -2.14 15.81
C LEU A 65 23.68 -1.36 15.94
N ALA A 66 23.63 -0.04 15.83
CA ALA A 66 24.83 0.80 15.86
C ALA A 66 25.55 0.81 17.23
N ASP A 67 24.86 0.47 18.30
CA ASP A 67 25.40 0.30 19.64
C ASP A 67 26.06 -1.09 19.88
N GLY A 68 26.05 -1.96 18.86
CA GLY A 68 26.62 -3.31 18.93
C GLY A 68 25.61 -4.37 19.39
N MET A 69 24.36 -4.02 19.71
CA MET A 69 23.33 -5.00 20.04
C MET A 69 23.00 -5.85 18.82
N GLN A 70 22.92 -7.15 19.02
CA GLN A 70 22.46 -8.10 18.01
C GLN A 70 21.02 -8.51 18.31
N LEU A 71 20.16 -8.43 17.29
CA LEU A 71 18.79 -8.93 17.33
C LEU A 71 18.69 -10.13 16.40
N ASP A 72 18.53 -11.30 16.97
CA ASP A 72 18.33 -12.52 16.19
C ASP A 72 16.92 -12.46 15.57
N THR A 73 16.82 -12.59 14.27
CA THR A 73 15.56 -12.56 13.53
C THR A 73 15.70 -13.21 12.16
N ASP A 74 14.66 -13.87 11.72
CA ASP A 74 14.56 -14.49 10.39
C ASP A 74 13.62 -13.73 9.45
N LYS A 75 12.86 -12.75 9.95
CA LYS A 75 11.92 -11.94 9.18
C LYS A 75 12.04 -10.45 9.53
N VAL A 76 12.02 -9.62 8.51
CA VAL A 76 11.97 -8.17 8.66
C VAL A 76 10.87 -7.61 7.77
N PHE A 77 9.97 -6.84 8.37
CA PHE A 77 8.91 -6.14 7.69
C PHE A 77 9.19 -4.64 7.67
N PHE A 78 8.96 -4.00 6.55
CA PHE A 78 9.17 -2.56 6.39
C PHE A 78 7.84 -1.81 6.39
N THR A 79 7.76 -0.74 7.17
CA THR A 79 6.63 0.19 7.20
C THR A 79 7.04 1.59 6.72
N ILE A 80 8.02 1.64 5.85
CA ILE A 80 8.45 2.88 5.20
C ILE A 80 7.38 3.35 4.22
N GLY A 81 7.27 4.66 4.01
CA GLY A 81 6.37 5.21 3.01
C GLY A 81 6.69 4.64 1.62
N GLN A 82 5.65 4.39 0.86
CA GLN A 82 5.74 3.99 -0.54
C GLN A 82 5.23 5.16 -1.36
N TYR A 83 5.95 5.47 -2.44
CA TYR A 83 5.56 6.50 -3.39
C TYR A 83 5.58 5.87 -4.77
N PRO A 84 4.58 6.11 -5.61
CA PRO A 84 4.62 5.67 -7.00
C PRO A 84 5.89 6.16 -7.70
N ALA A 85 6.64 5.24 -8.31
CA ALA A 85 7.85 5.55 -9.06
C ALA A 85 7.51 5.88 -10.53
N ASP A 86 6.37 6.50 -10.77
CA ASP A 86 5.81 6.80 -12.07
C ASP A 86 5.93 8.29 -12.38
N ASP A 87 6.69 8.63 -13.42
CA ASP A 87 6.80 9.98 -13.96
C ASP A 87 5.85 10.23 -15.14
N LEU A 88 5.35 9.17 -15.78
CA LEU A 88 4.52 9.29 -16.98
C LEU A 88 3.17 9.96 -16.67
N GLY A 89 2.54 9.59 -15.55
CA GLY A 89 1.29 10.21 -15.11
C GLY A 89 1.45 11.71 -14.87
N VAL A 90 2.61 12.14 -14.32
CA VAL A 90 2.93 13.57 -14.15
C VAL A 90 3.10 14.26 -15.49
N GLN A 91 3.85 13.67 -16.41
CA GLN A 91 4.10 14.24 -17.74
C GLN A 91 2.81 14.38 -18.56
N LEU A 92 1.86 13.47 -18.37
CA LEU A 92 0.55 13.51 -19.02
C LEU A 92 -0.45 14.45 -18.32
N GLY A 93 -0.13 14.96 -17.13
CA GLY A 93 -0.99 15.87 -16.39
C GLY A 93 -2.13 15.16 -15.64
N CYS A 94 -1.99 13.90 -15.27
CA CYS A 94 -2.97 13.17 -14.48
C CYS A 94 -3.05 13.73 -13.05
N GLU A 95 -4.27 13.90 -12.54
CA GLU A 95 -4.51 14.25 -11.14
C GLU A 95 -4.03 13.14 -10.19
N ARG A 96 -3.54 13.56 -9.01
CA ARG A 96 -3.00 12.66 -7.98
C ARG A 96 -3.60 12.98 -6.62
N ASP A 97 -3.66 11.95 -5.78
CA ASP A 97 -3.98 12.12 -4.37
C ASP A 97 -2.78 12.62 -3.55
N ASP A 98 -3.00 12.86 -2.26
CA ASP A 98 -1.97 13.34 -1.33
C ASP A 98 -0.82 12.33 -1.11
N GLU A 99 -1.03 11.06 -1.43
CA GLU A 99 -0.03 9.99 -1.37
C GLU A 99 0.73 9.83 -2.70
N GLY A 100 0.33 10.56 -3.74
CA GLY A 100 0.97 10.59 -5.06
C GLY A 100 0.41 9.56 -6.05
N HIS A 101 -0.67 8.84 -5.72
CA HIS A 101 -1.31 7.90 -6.64
C HIS A 101 -2.14 8.64 -7.69
N ILE A 102 -2.21 8.09 -8.89
CA ILE A 102 -3.05 8.61 -9.96
C ILE A 102 -4.52 8.35 -9.62
N ILE A 103 -5.31 9.42 -9.52
CA ILE A 103 -6.75 9.32 -9.27
C ILE A 103 -7.45 8.71 -10.49
N ILE A 104 -8.26 7.68 -10.26
CA ILE A 104 -9.03 6.98 -11.28
C ILE A 104 -10.49 6.83 -10.87
N ASP A 105 -11.36 6.63 -11.87
CA ASP A 105 -12.72 6.17 -11.64
C ASP A 105 -12.80 4.63 -11.55
N MET A 106 -14.01 4.10 -11.33
CA MET A 106 -14.26 2.65 -11.26
C MET A 106 -13.96 1.89 -12.57
N HIS A 107 -13.69 2.59 -13.64
CA HIS A 107 -13.33 2.06 -14.96
C HIS A 107 -11.86 2.29 -15.32
N CYS A 108 -11.05 2.72 -14.35
CA CYS A 108 -9.63 3.04 -14.52
C CYS A 108 -9.34 4.24 -15.44
N HIS A 109 -10.33 5.12 -15.70
CA HIS A 109 -10.06 6.38 -16.39
C HIS A 109 -9.36 7.35 -15.45
N THR A 110 -8.35 8.04 -15.95
CA THR A 110 -7.71 9.16 -15.25
C THR A 110 -8.45 10.48 -15.54
N SER A 111 -7.99 11.58 -14.95
CA SER A 111 -8.46 12.93 -15.26
C SER A 111 -8.15 13.35 -16.71
N VAL A 112 -7.26 12.65 -17.39
CA VAL A 112 -6.84 12.95 -18.77
C VAL A 112 -7.55 12.01 -19.74
N ILE A 113 -8.17 12.59 -20.75
CA ILE A 113 -8.95 11.85 -21.74
C ILE A 113 -8.06 10.81 -22.47
N ASN A 114 -8.57 9.59 -22.66
CA ASN A 114 -7.84 8.46 -23.29
C ASN A 114 -6.59 8.00 -22.52
N VAL A 115 -6.42 8.41 -21.27
CA VAL A 115 -5.37 7.91 -20.37
C VAL A 115 -6.01 7.07 -19.28
N PHE A 116 -5.47 5.88 -19.08
CA PHE A 116 -5.94 4.91 -18.08
C PHE A 116 -4.78 4.57 -17.15
N ALA A 117 -5.09 4.30 -15.89
CA ALA A 117 -4.10 3.84 -14.92
C ALA A 117 -4.64 2.65 -14.14
N ALA A 118 -3.75 1.72 -13.77
CA ALA A 118 -4.12 0.50 -13.06
C ALA A 118 -2.95 -0.01 -12.20
N GLY A 119 -3.27 -0.75 -11.13
CA GLY A 119 -2.28 -1.35 -10.25
C GLY A 119 -1.68 -0.37 -9.25
N ASP A 120 -0.46 -0.61 -8.79
CA ASP A 120 0.18 0.07 -7.65
C ASP A 120 0.39 1.59 -7.82
N VAL A 121 0.21 2.12 -9.02
CA VAL A 121 0.23 3.57 -9.28
C VAL A 121 -1.09 4.26 -8.95
N THR A 122 -2.14 3.50 -8.62
CA THR A 122 -3.49 3.97 -8.28
C THR A 122 -3.81 3.72 -6.81
N PRO A 123 -4.77 4.45 -6.21
CA PRO A 123 -5.19 4.22 -4.83
C PRO A 123 -5.74 2.81 -4.61
N GLY A 124 -5.44 2.20 -3.46
CA GLY A 124 -6.00 0.91 -3.07
C GLY A 124 -4.97 -0.07 -2.52
N PRO A 125 -5.37 -1.33 -2.27
CA PRO A 125 -4.45 -2.37 -1.80
C PRO A 125 -3.41 -2.73 -2.86
N GLN A 126 -2.13 -2.56 -2.54
CA GLN A 126 -1.01 -2.91 -3.44
C GLN A 126 -0.75 -4.43 -3.39
N LEU A 127 -1.63 -5.17 -4.05
CA LEU A 127 -1.59 -6.62 -4.15
C LEU A 127 -1.52 -7.03 -5.62
N ALA A 128 -0.72 -8.04 -5.95
CA ALA A 128 -0.58 -8.54 -7.32
C ALA A 128 -1.92 -8.93 -7.96
N ILE A 129 -2.83 -9.52 -7.17
CA ILE A 129 -4.15 -9.91 -7.66
C ILE A 129 -5.04 -8.69 -7.95
N THR A 130 -4.96 -7.64 -7.13
CA THR A 130 -5.68 -6.38 -7.36
C THR A 130 -5.15 -5.70 -8.62
N ALA A 131 -3.83 -5.57 -8.74
CA ALA A 131 -3.20 -4.99 -9.93
C ALA A 131 -3.59 -5.72 -11.23
N ALA A 132 -3.69 -7.06 -11.18
CA ALA A 132 -4.15 -7.86 -12.32
C ALA A 132 -5.62 -7.59 -12.67
N ALA A 133 -6.49 -7.49 -11.66
CA ALA A 133 -7.92 -7.19 -11.85
C ALA A 133 -8.13 -5.77 -12.42
N ASP A 134 -7.40 -4.79 -11.89
CA ASP A 134 -7.44 -3.41 -12.37
C ASP A 134 -6.93 -3.32 -13.81
N GLY A 135 -5.86 -4.03 -14.15
CA GLY A 135 -5.34 -4.12 -15.51
C GLY A 135 -6.37 -4.69 -16.50
N ALA A 136 -7.13 -5.72 -16.10
CA ALA A 136 -8.19 -6.27 -16.92
C ALA A 136 -9.35 -5.25 -17.10
N THR A 137 -9.72 -4.53 -16.03
CA THR A 137 -10.74 -3.47 -16.06
C THR A 137 -10.31 -2.34 -16.97
N ALA A 138 -9.08 -1.86 -16.87
CA ALA A 138 -8.52 -0.83 -17.73
C ALA A 138 -8.51 -1.25 -19.20
N ALA A 139 -8.10 -2.49 -19.51
CA ALA A 139 -8.09 -3.01 -20.86
C ALA A 139 -9.49 -3.07 -21.48
N LEU A 140 -10.50 -3.51 -20.72
CA LEU A 140 -11.90 -3.51 -21.18
C LEU A 140 -12.42 -2.09 -21.43
N SER A 141 -12.06 -1.14 -20.56
CA SER A 141 -12.45 0.26 -20.69
C SER A 141 -11.79 0.91 -21.91
N MET A 142 -10.50 0.68 -22.11
CA MET A 142 -9.79 1.10 -23.33
C MET A 142 -10.45 0.54 -24.60
N HIS A 143 -10.74 -0.77 -24.60
CA HIS A 143 -11.39 -1.39 -25.77
C HIS A 143 -12.74 -0.71 -26.08
N LYS A 144 -13.57 -0.48 -25.05
CA LYS A 144 -14.85 0.19 -25.20
C LYS A 144 -14.71 1.62 -25.74
N SER A 145 -13.69 2.38 -25.28
CA SER A 145 -13.44 3.74 -25.75
C SER A 145 -13.07 3.82 -27.22
N LEU A 146 -12.44 2.77 -27.75
CA LEU A 146 -12.04 2.69 -29.16
C LEU A 146 -13.17 2.25 -30.11
N VAL A 147 -14.30 1.78 -29.57
CA VAL A 147 -15.47 1.42 -30.41
C VAL A 147 -16.10 2.69 -30.97
N PRO A 148 -16.22 2.83 -32.31
CA PRO A 148 -16.87 3.97 -32.92
C PRO A 148 -18.32 4.15 -32.43
N GLU A 149 -18.76 5.39 -32.22
CA GLU A 149 -20.13 5.69 -31.74
C GLU A 149 -21.22 5.01 -32.58
N SER A 150 -21.01 4.92 -33.89
CA SER A 150 -21.93 4.25 -34.82
C SER A 150 -22.11 2.75 -34.55
N ARG A 151 -21.24 2.15 -33.73
CA ARG A 151 -21.29 0.74 -33.34
C ARG A 151 -21.67 0.52 -31.88
N LYS A 152 -21.88 1.59 -31.12
CA LYS A 152 -22.33 1.54 -29.74
C LYS A 152 -23.85 1.42 -29.68
N LEU A 153 -24.37 0.64 -28.75
CA LEU A 153 -25.79 0.63 -28.44
C LEU A 153 -26.12 1.86 -27.59
N THR A 154 -27.27 2.47 -27.84
CA THR A 154 -27.80 3.53 -26.96
C THR A 154 -28.00 2.96 -25.56
N PRO A 155 -27.50 3.63 -24.50
CA PRO A 155 -27.73 3.19 -23.13
C PRO A 155 -29.23 3.06 -22.89
N ARG A 156 -29.70 1.93 -22.34
CA ARG A 156 -31.08 1.82 -21.84
C ARG A 156 -31.19 2.69 -20.59
N GLU A 157 -32.22 3.51 -20.53
CA GLU A 157 -32.60 4.14 -19.27
C GLU A 157 -32.85 3.04 -18.22
N PRO A 158 -32.33 3.21 -16.98
CA PRO A 158 -32.62 2.24 -15.93
C PRO A 158 -34.13 2.17 -15.72
N GLU A 159 -34.73 1.01 -15.96
CA GLU A 159 -36.13 0.76 -15.58
C GLU A 159 -36.22 0.93 -14.05
N LEU A 160 -36.87 2.02 -13.63
CA LEU A 160 -37.26 2.20 -12.24
C LEU A 160 -38.24 1.10 -11.88
N THR A 161 -37.73 -0.04 -11.38
CA THR A 161 -38.57 -1.04 -10.74
C THR A 161 -39.21 -0.42 -9.50
N THR A 162 -40.40 0.15 -9.66
CA THR A 162 -41.28 0.49 -8.56
C THR A 162 -41.68 -0.81 -7.87
N THR A 163 -40.89 -1.23 -6.89
CA THR A 163 -41.33 -2.26 -5.95
C THR A 163 -42.29 -1.58 -4.99
N SER A 164 -43.58 -1.59 -5.33
CA SER A 164 -44.65 -1.30 -4.38
C SER A 164 -44.65 -2.43 -3.34
N ARG A 165 -44.38 -2.09 -2.10
CA ARG A 165 -44.81 -2.82 -0.90
C ARG A 165 -45.91 -2.07 -0.22
#